data_b5a57d94d8f6f11bd1e2a10b1c0138c0
#
_entry.id   b5a57d94d8f6f11bd1e2a10b1c0138c0
#
_cell.length_a   1.000
_cell.length_b   1.000
_cell.length_c   1.000
_cell.angle_alpha   90.00
_cell.angle_beta   90.00
_cell.angle_gamma   90.00
#
_symmetry.space_group_name_H-M   'P 1'
#
loop_
_entity.id
_entity.type
_entity.pdbx_description
1 polymer ?
#
loop_
_entity_poly.entity_id
_entity_poly.type
_entity_poly.pdbx_seq_one_letter_code
_entity_poly.pdbx_strand_id
1 'polypeptide(L)'
;MTAAPAPRATFRDVFAVPEFRALWTSVILSAAGDRLALVAIAVLVYDRTRSPLLAAVAYAAGYLPWVIGGLFLADLADRRPRRTVMVTCDAVRAVLVAAMAVPGVPVAALVLLLFAATMFASPFEAARASITPGILPGEHYALGTAVIQTTYLTAEVTGAAAGGAAVTCFGVRPSLLIDAVTFVASGLLIGLGTRARPAAAAPAAGQGSPLARAAAGLRLVFGDRALRTLVLLGWLVVFYTIPQGIAAPYAARLGGGPVATGLVLASTAAATAIATPLFSRFVSPRRRLTLMGPLAAATGVTLVLTALRPGLAVSLVIFSAAAASGAYQLAVNTAFVVRVPDDRRAQAFGIASMGVVVAQGAAFVAAGAAAEVVTPASVIAAGGGIGAVVAVALTFCWRRVMSPRRLPGGRPARWEPAGPPPAEVMASGSADEYLRDFTAEERYPRTGTGLLTRPGRETVLERNGLP
;
A
#
# COMPACT_ATOMS: atom_id res chain seq x y z
N MET A 1 31.11 21.96 -23.86
CA MET A 1 31.53 21.43 -22.52
C MET A 1 30.43 20.50 -22.06
N THR A 2 30.58 19.20 -22.26
CA THR A 2 29.69 18.19 -21.75
C THR A 2 29.88 18.11 -20.24
N ALA A 3 28.87 18.53 -19.47
CA ALA A 3 28.89 18.37 -18.02
C ALA A 3 29.13 16.90 -17.68
N ALA A 4 30.13 16.64 -16.86
CA ALA A 4 30.38 15.28 -16.34
C ALA A 4 29.11 14.78 -15.66
N PRO A 5 28.69 13.50 -15.88
CA PRO A 5 27.52 12.94 -15.21
C PRO A 5 27.69 13.07 -13.70
N ALA A 6 26.68 13.66 -13.04
CA ALA A 6 26.70 13.81 -11.59
C ALA A 6 26.97 12.45 -10.93
N PRO A 7 27.82 12.39 -9.90
CA PRO A 7 28.12 11.15 -9.22
C PRO A 7 26.82 10.53 -8.68
N ARG A 8 26.59 9.25 -9.00
CA ARG A 8 25.39 8.53 -8.55
C ARG A 8 25.35 8.52 -7.03
N ALA A 9 24.20 8.93 -6.47
CA ALA A 9 23.98 8.89 -5.04
C ALA A 9 24.15 7.45 -4.49
N THR A 10 24.80 7.32 -3.35
CA THR A 10 25.00 6.02 -2.69
C THR A 10 24.26 5.91 -1.36
N PHE A 11 24.02 4.71 -0.88
CA PHE A 11 23.44 4.51 0.46
C PHE A 11 24.28 5.17 1.55
N ARG A 12 25.60 5.19 1.40
CA ARG A 12 26.53 5.83 2.35
C ARG A 12 26.25 7.33 2.46
N ASP A 13 25.96 7.99 1.35
CA ASP A 13 25.68 9.43 1.32
C ASP A 13 24.36 9.73 2.04
N VAL A 14 23.33 8.90 1.84
CA VAL A 14 22.04 9.02 2.52
C VAL A 14 22.21 8.86 4.04
N PHE A 15 22.97 7.86 4.49
CA PHE A 15 23.24 7.63 5.91
C PHE A 15 24.30 8.58 6.50
N ALA A 16 25.05 9.34 5.69
CA ALA A 16 25.92 10.41 6.17
C ALA A 16 25.10 11.60 6.74
N VAL A 17 23.83 11.77 6.32
CA VAL A 17 22.97 12.85 6.79
C VAL A 17 22.43 12.53 8.20
N PRO A 18 22.81 13.28 9.26
CA PRO A 18 22.37 13.00 10.63
C PRO A 18 20.85 13.07 10.81
N GLU A 19 20.19 14.05 10.16
CA GLU A 19 18.72 14.20 10.20
C GLU A 19 18.02 12.96 9.61
N PHE A 20 18.56 12.39 8.55
CA PHE A 20 17.98 11.18 7.95
C PHE A 20 18.13 9.98 8.88
N ARG A 21 19.29 9.82 9.55
CA ARG A 21 19.50 8.75 10.54
C ARG A 21 18.48 8.83 11.67
N ALA A 22 18.26 10.03 12.22
CA ALA A 22 17.26 10.24 13.28
C ALA A 22 15.86 9.86 12.79
N LEU A 23 15.47 10.35 11.59
CA LEU A 23 14.19 10.02 10.97
C LEU A 23 14.04 8.53 10.69
N TRP A 24 15.05 7.90 10.13
CA TRP A 24 15.05 6.46 9.81
C TRP A 24 14.97 5.60 11.08
N THR A 25 15.74 5.91 12.11
CA THR A 25 15.69 5.17 13.39
C THR A 25 14.32 5.32 14.06
N SER A 26 13.72 6.51 14.00
CA SER A 26 12.36 6.73 14.51
C SER A 26 11.33 5.84 13.77
N VAL A 27 11.45 5.71 12.45
CA VAL A 27 10.58 4.83 11.65
C VAL A 27 10.75 3.37 12.04
N ILE A 28 11.98 2.89 12.27
CA ILE A 28 12.23 1.50 12.75
C ILE A 28 11.49 1.26 14.07
N LEU A 29 11.67 2.15 15.04
CA LEU A 29 11.09 2.01 16.38
C LEU A 29 9.57 2.02 16.31
N SER A 30 8.99 3.01 15.65
CA SER A 30 7.54 3.16 15.54
C SER A 30 6.91 1.99 14.76
N ALA A 31 7.49 1.60 13.62
CA ALA A 31 6.93 0.51 12.80
C ALA A 31 7.03 -0.86 13.49
N ALA A 32 8.13 -1.15 14.17
CA ALA A 32 8.28 -2.40 14.92
C ALA A 32 7.32 -2.44 16.12
N GLY A 33 7.19 -1.33 16.83
CA GLY A 33 6.26 -1.20 17.95
C GLY A 33 4.80 -1.38 17.52
N ASP A 34 4.38 -0.75 16.44
CA ASP A 34 3.03 -0.92 15.88
C ASP A 34 2.66 -2.38 15.63
N ARG A 35 3.60 -3.16 15.07
CA ARG A 35 3.36 -4.58 14.80
C ARG A 35 3.29 -5.40 16.07
N LEU A 36 4.12 -5.06 17.07
CA LEU A 36 4.10 -5.67 18.39
C LEU A 36 2.76 -5.42 19.09
N ALA A 37 2.30 -4.17 19.13
CA ALA A 37 1.02 -3.82 19.73
C ALA A 37 -0.17 -4.52 19.04
N LEU A 38 -0.16 -4.58 17.72
CA LEU A 38 -1.22 -5.24 16.95
C LEU A 38 -1.33 -6.72 17.29
N VAL A 39 -0.19 -7.43 17.38
CA VAL A 39 -0.15 -8.85 17.81
C VAL A 39 -0.63 -8.97 19.27
N ALA A 40 -0.11 -8.12 20.16
CA ALA A 40 -0.44 -8.14 21.58
C ALA A 40 -1.95 -7.93 21.84
N ILE A 41 -2.57 -6.96 21.16
CA ILE A 41 -4.00 -6.68 21.31
C ILE A 41 -4.85 -7.78 20.70
N ALA A 42 -4.50 -8.31 19.51
CA ALA A 42 -5.25 -9.40 18.89
C ALA A 42 -5.27 -10.65 19.79
N VAL A 43 -4.11 -10.99 20.39
CA VAL A 43 -4.00 -12.09 21.35
C VAL A 43 -4.79 -11.79 22.62
N LEU A 44 -4.62 -10.60 23.22
CA LEU A 44 -5.29 -10.21 24.46
C LEU A 44 -6.82 -10.28 24.33
N VAL A 45 -7.35 -9.72 23.23
CA VAL A 45 -8.79 -9.69 22.99
C VAL A 45 -9.31 -11.12 22.82
N TYR A 46 -8.61 -11.96 22.05
CA TYR A 46 -9.01 -13.33 21.87
C TYR A 46 -8.94 -14.14 23.17
N ASP A 47 -7.88 -13.98 23.96
CA ASP A 47 -7.72 -14.70 25.24
C ASP A 47 -8.80 -14.34 26.26
N ARG A 48 -9.21 -13.08 26.31
CA ARG A 48 -10.24 -12.59 27.22
C ARG A 48 -11.67 -12.98 26.81
N THR A 49 -11.93 -12.96 25.51
CA THR A 49 -13.31 -13.08 25.00
C THR A 49 -13.61 -14.42 24.39
N ARG A 50 -12.57 -15.14 23.95
CA ARG A 50 -12.67 -16.35 23.12
C ARG A 50 -13.45 -16.13 21.82
N SER A 51 -13.71 -14.90 21.45
CA SER A 51 -14.45 -14.49 20.27
C SER A 51 -13.50 -14.19 19.10
N PRO A 52 -13.53 -14.98 18.02
CA PRO A 52 -12.82 -14.66 16.78
C PRO A 52 -13.25 -13.33 16.18
N LEU A 53 -14.54 -12.97 16.31
CA LEU A 53 -15.05 -11.70 15.81
C LEU A 53 -14.38 -10.51 16.52
N LEU A 54 -14.34 -10.52 17.86
CA LEU A 54 -13.74 -9.40 18.59
C LEU A 54 -12.23 -9.30 18.36
N ALA A 55 -11.52 -10.42 18.21
CA ALA A 55 -10.12 -10.42 17.81
C ALA A 55 -9.92 -9.83 16.40
N ALA A 56 -10.78 -10.19 15.45
CA ALA A 56 -10.74 -9.64 14.10
C ALA A 56 -11.09 -8.14 14.04
N VAL A 57 -12.07 -7.70 14.85
CA VAL A 57 -12.40 -6.28 15.01
C VAL A 57 -11.21 -5.51 15.59
N ALA A 58 -10.54 -6.06 16.60
CA ALA A 58 -9.33 -5.46 17.15
C ALA A 58 -8.20 -5.36 16.10
N TYR A 59 -8.01 -6.40 15.31
CA TYR A 59 -7.05 -6.38 14.20
C TYR A 59 -7.42 -5.34 13.13
N ALA A 60 -8.69 -5.27 12.73
CA ALA A 60 -9.21 -4.28 11.79
C ALA A 60 -9.06 -2.84 12.28
N ALA A 61 -9.14 -2.61 13.60
CA ALA A 61 -8.89 -1.31 14.22
C ALA A 61 -7.44 -0.82 14.03
N GLY A 62 -6.51 -1.69 13.68
CA GLY A 62 -5.15 -1.32 13.27
C GLY A 62 -5.02 -0.88 11.81
N TYR A 63 -6.10 -0.95 11.00
CA TYR A 63 -6.08 -0.62 9.55
C TYR A 63 -7.06 0.49 9.17
N LEU A 64 -8.34 0.36 9.52
CA LEU A 64 -9.38 1.31 9.11
C LEU A 64 -9.10 2.77 9.50
N PRO A 65 -8.61 3.05 10.73
CA PRO A 65 -8.40 4.43 11.17
C PRO A 65 -7.37 5.19 10.33
N TRP A 66 -6.47 4.47 9.67
CA TRP A 66 -5.47 5.09 8.79
C TRP A 66 -6.11 5.87 7.63
N VAL A 67 -7.19 5.34 7.07
CA VAL A 67 -7.99 6.01 6.02
C VAL A 67 -8.70 7.23 6.59
N ILE A 68 -9.31 7.09 7.77
CA ILE A 68 -10.06 8.16 8.44
C ILE A 68 -9.08 9.28 8.85
N GLY A 69 -7.94 8.91 9.43
CA GLY A 69 -6.88 9.85 9.78
C GLY A 69 -6.36 10.62 8.56
N GLY A 70 -6.20 9.95 7.41
CA GLY A 70 -5.81 10.58 6.15
C GLY A 70 -6.81 11.59 5.63
N LEU A 71 -8.12 11.35 5.83
CA LEU A 71 -9.17 12.28 5.39
C LEU A 71 -9.32 13.49 6.30
N PHE A 72 -9.24 13.31 7.61
CA PHE A 72 -9.57 14.36 8.60
C PHE A 72 -8.35 15.03 9.23
N LEU A 73 -7.23 14.32 9.35
CA LEU A 73 -6.04 14.82 10.02
C LEU A 73 -4.90 15.22 9.04
N ALA A 74 -5.05 15.00 7.72
CA ALA A 74 -4.04 15.41 6.74
C ALA A 74 -3.79 16.91 6.76
N ASP A 75 -4.84 17.72 6.91
CA ASP A 75 -4.74 19.18 7.04
C ASP A 75 -3.88 19.62 8.25
N LEU A 76 -3.77 18.80 9.29
CA LEU A 76 -2.93 19.09 10.44
C LEU A 76 -1.45 19.08 10.07
N ALA A 77 -1.04 18.14 9.19
CA ALA A 77 0.33 18.05 8.68
C ALA A 77 0.70 19.25 7.81
N ASP A 78 -0.27 19.84 7.11
CA ASP A 78 -0.05 20.99 6.23
C ASP A 78 0.00 22.32 6.98
N ARG A 79 -0.76 22.46 8.07
CA ARG A 79 -0.90 23.74 8.84
C ARG A 79 0.14 23.93 9.94
N ARG A 80 0.82 22.88 10.36
CA ARG A 80 1.77 22.92 11.49
C ARG A 80 3.19 22.57 11.03
N PRO A 81 4.22 23.01 11.76
CA PRO A 81 5.59 22.57 11.51
C PRO A 81 5.68 21.03 11.53
N ARG A 82 6.18 20.42 10.46
CA ARG A 82 6.18 18.97 10.25
C ARG A 82 6.79 18.18 11.41
N ARG A 83 7.91 18.71 11.97
CA ARG A 83 8.54 18.14 13.17
C ARG A 83 7.58 18.10 14.36
N THR A 84 6.86 19.20 14.63
CA THR A 84 5.90 19.28 15.73
C THR A 84 4.78 18.28 15.54
N VAL A 85 4.25 18.12 14.31
CA VAL A 85 3.20 17.13 14.00
C VAL A 85 3.69 15.73 14.34
N MET A 86 4.88 15.34 13.87
CA MET A 86 5.43 14.00 14.11
C MET A 86 5.63 13.72 15.60
N VAL A 87 6.25 14.66 16.34
CA VAL A 87 6.47 14.52 17.79
C VAL A 87 5.16 14.45 18.57
N THR A 88 4.17 15.27 18.19
CA THR A 88 2.85 15.26 18.85
C THR A 88 2.12 13.94 18.56
N CYS A 89 2.17 13.44 17.33
CA CYS A 89 1.57 12.15 16.97
C CYS A 89 2.18 11.01 17.79
N ASP A 90 3.52 10.95 17.89
CA ASP A 90 4.19 9.91 18.68
C ASP A 90 3.87 10.05 20.19
N ALA A 91 3.82 11.27 20.72
CA ALA A 91 3.46 11.47 22.12
C ALA A 91 2.03 11.01 22.44
N VAL A 92 1.06 11.35 21.57
CA VAL A 92 -0.33 10.89 21.71
C VAL A 92 -0.41 9.37 21.60
N ARG A 93 0.27 8.77 20.63
CA ARG A 93 0.30 7.32 20.46
C ARG A 93 0.92 6.62 21.66
N ALA A 94 2.03 7.13 22.21
CA ALA A 94 2.65 6.61 23.41
C ALA A 94 1.67 6.58 24.60
N VAL A 95 0.92 7.68 24.82
CA VAL A 95 -0.08 7.75 25.90
C VAL A 95 -1.22 6.77 25.68
N LEU A 96 -1.75 6.68 24.45
CA LEU A 96 -2.85 5.77 24.12
C LEU A 96 -2.44 4.31 24.29
N VAL A 97 -1.24 3.94 23.82
CA VAL A 97 -0.72 2.57 23.97
C VAL A 97 -0.40 2.25 25.43
N ALA A 98 0.18 3.19 26.18
CA ALA A 98 0.39 3.01 27.61
C ALA A 98 -0.94 2.82 28.37
N ALA A 99 -2.00 3.54 27.99
CA ALA A 99 -3.34 3.36 28.54
C ALA A 99 -3.91 1.96 28.29
N MET A 100 -3.60 1.32 27.14
CA MET A 100 -4.00 -0.06 26.87
C MET A 100 -3.31 -1.07 27.82
N ALA A 101 -2.14 -0.74 28.36
CA ALA A 101 -1.42 -1.59 29.30
C ALA A 101 -2.01 -1.58 30.73
N VAL A 102 -2.91 -0.65 31.05
CA VAL A 102 -3.54 -0.54 32.37
C VAL A 102 -4.35 -1.80 32.67
N PRO A 103 -4.25 -2.38 33.89
CA PRO A 103 -5.07 -3.51 34.30
C PRO A 103 -6.56 -3.19 34.29
N GLY A 104 -7.38 -4.15 33.81
CA GLY A 104 -8.85 -4.02 33.89
C GLY A 104 -9.49 -3.20 32.77
N VAL A 105 -8.74 -2.65 31.82
CA VAL A 105 -9.31 -1.93 30.66
C VAL A 105 -10.29 -2.87 29.90
N PRO A 106 -11.54 -2.43 29.68
CA PRO A 106 -12.52 -3.22 28.92
C PRO A 106 -12.07 -3.42 27.47
N VAL A 107 -12.50 -4.54 26.86
CA VAL A 107 -12.12 -4.87 25.46
C VAL A 107 -12.54 -3.77 24.49
N ALA A 108 -13.74 -3.20 24.66
CA ALA A 108 -14.20 -2.08 23.83
C ALA A 108 -13.27 -0.87 23.92
N ALA A 109 -12.79 -0.56 25.13
CA ALA A 109 -11.84 0.55 25.31
C ALA A 109 -10.47 0.23 24.69
N LEU A 110 -9.98 -1.02 24.76
CA LEU A 110 -8.76 -1.45 24.06
C LEU A 110 -8.87 -1.22 22.55
N VAL A 111 -9.98 -1.63 21.94
CA VAL A 111 -10.23 -1.43 20.51
C VAL A 111 -10.31 0.05 20.15
N LEU A 112 -10.99 0.86 20.95
CA LEU A 112 -11.09 2.32 20.75
C LEU A 112 -9.74 3.02 20.91
N LEU A 113 -8.93 2.63 21.89
CA LEU A 113 -7.59 3.19 22.09
C LEU A 113 -6.66 2.82 20.93
N LEU A 114 -6.71 1.58 20.45
CA LEU A 114 -5.95 1.16 19.27
C LEU A 114 -6.41 1.92 18.02
N PHE A 115 -7.73 2.05 17.84
CA PHE A 115 -8.31 2.83 16.75
C PHE A 115 -7.81 4.28 16.79
N ALA A 116 -7.86 4.93 17.94
CA ALA A 116 -7.37 6.30 18.13
C ALA A 116 -5.85 6.40 17.88
N ALA A 117 -5.04 5.48 18.41
CA ALA A 117 -3.60 5.46 18.18
C ALA A 117 -3.26 5.34 16.68
N THR A 118 -3.96 4.47 15.96
CA THR A 118 -3.75 4.25 14.51
C THR A 118 -4.18 5.47 13.68
N MET A 119 -5.17 6.26 14.11
CA MET A 119 -5.53 7.51 13.41
C MET A 119 -4.37 8.50 13.32
N PHE A 120 -3.53 8.57 14.35
CA PHE A 120 -2.37 9.47 14.38
C PHE A 120 -1.19 8.98 13.51
N ALA A 121 -1.22 7.73 13.01
CA ALA A 121 -0.21 7.25 12.08
C ALA A 121 -0.26 7.99 10.73
N SER A 122 -1.45 8.36 10.25
CA SER A 122 -1.60 9.03 8.96
C SER A 122 -0.99 10.45 8.92
N PRO A 123 -1.27 11.37 9.85
CA PRO A 123 -0.62 12.69 9.87
C PRO A 123 0.90 12.57 10.14
N PHE A 124 1.35 11.59 10.91
CA PHE A 124 2.78 11.30 11.08
C PHE A 124 3.43 10.99 9.74
N GLU A 125 2.85 10.06 8.96
CA GLU A 125 3.36 9.66 7.66
C GLU A 125 3.33 10.80 6.63
N ALA A 126 2.29 11.61 6.62
CA ALA A 126 2.17 12.78 5.76
C ALA A 126 3.27 13.81 6.08
N ALA A 127 3.50 14.10 7.37
CA ALA A 127 4.56 15.00 7.81
C ALA A 127 5.95 14.45 7.47
N ARG A 128 6.18 13.14 7.68
CA ARG A 128 7.42 12.45 7.32
C ARG A 128 7.70 12.52 5.82
N ALA A 129 6.71 12.19 4.99
CA ALA A 129 6.84 12.26 3.54
C ALA A 129 7.17 13.68 3.06
N SER A 130 6.56 14.69 3.69
CA SER A 130 6.78 16.10 3.37
C SER A 130 8.12 16.66 3.83
N ILE A 131 8.73 16.14 4.90
CA ILE A 131 10.03 16.61 5.40
C ILE A 131 11.20 15.96 4.66
N THR A 132 11.03 14.74 4.16
CA THR A 132 12.08 13.90 3.55
C THR A 132 12.78 14.59 2.36
N PRO A 133 12.10 15.25 1.39
CA PRO A 133 12.79 15.95 0.29
C PRO A 133 13.67 17.10 0.77
N GLY A 134 13.32 17.74 1.90
CA GLY A 134 14.11 18.79 2.50
C GLY A 134 15.34 18.29 3.29
N ILE A 135 15.38 17.02 3.64
CA ILE A 135 16.52 16.33 4.29
C ILE A 135 17.43 15.73 3.23
N LEU A 136 16.85 15.12 2.19
CA LEU A 136 17.55 14.43 1.10
C LEU A 136 17.13 15.04 -0.24
N PRO A 137 17.87 16.02 -0.76
CA PRO A 137 17.56 16.62 -2.06
C PRO A 137 18.02 15.73 -3.23
N GLY A 138 17.36 15.88 -4.40
CA GLY A 138 17.78 15.25 -5.66
C GLY A 138 17.72 13.71 -5.64
N GLU A 139 18.74 13.05 -6.14
CA GLU A 139 18.81 11.58 -6.24
C GLU A 139 18.81 10.88 -4.88
N HIS A 140 19.30 11.55 -3.82
CA HIS A 140 19.29 11.00 -2.46
C HIS A 140 17.89 10.75 -1.95
N TYR A 141 16.88 11.52 -2.40
CA TYR A 141 15.47 11.35 -2.03
C TYR A 141 14.93 9.98 -2.45
N ALA A 142 15.22 9.56 -3.69
CA ALA A 142 14.76 8.27 -4.19
C ALA A 142 15.36 7.10 -3.39
N LEU A 143 16.67 7.17 -3.08
CA LEU A 143 17.35 6.17 -2.26
C LEU A 143 16.83 6.16 -0.82
N GLY A 144 16.67 7.34 -0.20
CA GLY A 144 16.14 7.47 1.15
C GLY A 144 14.72 6.91 1.27
N THR A 145 13.88 7.18 0.28
CA THR A 145 12.51 6.62 0.21
C THR A 145 12.56 5.09 0.07
N ALA A 146 13.44 4.54 -0.77
CA ALA A 146 13.62 3.10 -0.90
C ALA A 146 14.07 2.44 0.43
N VAL A 147 15.00 3.07 1.16
CA VAL A 147 15.43 2.61 2.49
C VAL A 147 14.26 2.58 3.46
N ILE A 148 13.45 3.63 3.53
CA ILE A 148 12.29 3.71 4.41
C ILE A 148 11.26 2.63 4.05
N GLN A 149 10.94 2.43 2.78
CA GLN A 149 10.01 1.39 2.34
C GLN A 149 10.50 -0.02 2.68
N THR A 150 11.80 -0.29 2.47
CA THR A 150 12.41 -1.56 2.88
C THR A 150 12.34 -1.76 4.39
N THR A 151 12.50 -0.67 5.15
CA THR A 151 12.38 -0.69 6.62
C THR A 151 10.97 -1.09 7.06
N TYR A 152 9.91 -0.52 6.45
CA TYR A 152 8.54 -0.93 6.75
C TYR A 152 8.29 -2.40 6.46
N LEU A 153 8.74 -2.91 5.30
CA LEU A 153 8.61 -4.33 4.96
C LEU A 153 9.36 -5.22 5.96
N THR A 154 10.57 -4.82 6.36
CA THR A 154 11.36 -5.56 7.36
C THR A 154 10.70 -5.51 8.73
N ALA A 155 10.21 -4.35 9.16
CA ALA A 155 9.50 -4.19 10.43
C ALA A 155 8.18 -4.98 10.46
N GLU A 156 7.49 -5.12 9.33
CA GLU A 156 6.30 -5.95 9.23
C GLU A 156 6.60 -7.42 9.53
N VAL A 157 7.68 -7.95 8.96
CA VAL A 157 8.10 -9.33 9.17
C VAL A 157 8.64 -9.55 10.59
N THR A 158 9.68 -8.75 10.95
CA THR A 158 10.38 -8.93 12.21
C THR A 158 9.57 -8.48 13.41
N GLY A 159 8.79 -7.40 13.27
CA GLY A 159 7.93 -6.88 14.32
C GLY A 159 6.77 -7.82 14.66
N ALA A 160 6.18 -8.49 13.66
CA ALA A 160 5.14 -9.49 13.91
C ALA A 160 5.71 -10.74 14.62
N ALA A 161 6.84 -11.26 14.15
CA ALA A 161 7.49 -12.41 14.77
C ALA A 161 8.00 -12.08 16.21
N ALA A 162 8.71 -10.96 16.35
CA ALA A 162 9.19 -10.48 17.64
C ALA A 162 8.03 -10.13 18.59
N GLY A 163 6.93 -9.59 18.06
CA GLY A 163 5.71 -9.31 18.83
C GLY A 163 5.11 -10.56 19.46
N GLY A 164 4.98 -11.64 18.69
CA GLY A 164 4.54 -12.93 19.22
C GLY A 164 5.49 -13.49 20.29
N ALA A 165 6.80 -13.40 20.07
CA ALA A 165 7.81 -13.81 21.05
C ALA A 165 7.77 -12.94 22.31
N ALA A 166 7.70 -11.61 22.17
CA ALA A 166 7.64 -10.67 23.29
C ALA A 166 6.40 -10.91 24.16
N VAL A 167 5.24 -11.11 23.55
CA VAL A 167 4.00 -11.43 24.27
C VAL A 167 4.13 -12.76 25.04
N THR A 168 4.81 -13.74 24.47
CA THR A 168 5.06 -15.04 25.14
C THR A 168 6.04 -14.92 26.30
N CYS A 169 7.13 -14.17 26.14
CA CYS A 169 8.19 -14.03 27.14
C CYS A 169 7.83 -13.07 28.27
N PHE A 170 7.22 -11.95 27.94
CA PHE A 170 6.99 -10.84 28.88
C PHE A 170 5.50 -10.66 29.21
N GLY A 171 4.60 -11.25 28.44
CA GLY A 171 3.17 -11.01 28.50
C GLY A 171 2.73 -9.76 27.73
N VAL A 172 1.41 -9.59 27.60
CA VAL A 172 0.80 -8.54 26.76
C VAL A 172 1.12 -7.13 27.28
N ARG A 173 0.98 -6.90 28.60
CA ARG A 173 1.13 -5.55 29.17
C ARG A 173 2.54 -5.00 29.03
N PRO A 174 3.61 -5.72 29.44
CA PRO A 174 4.97 -5.25 29.18
C PRO A 174 5.25 -5.03 27.70
N SER A 175 4.70 -5.86 26.80
CA SER A 175 4.85 -5.68 25.36
C SER A 175 4.24 -4.36 24.88
N LEU A 176 3.06 -3.97 25.38
CA LEU A 176 2.45 -2.68 25.09
C LEU A 176 3.26 -1.51 25.70
N LEU A 177 3.84 -1.67 26.89
CA LEU A 177 4.72 -0.64 27.47
C LEU A 177 6.03 -0.48 26.68
N ILE A 178 6.58 -1.58 26.14
CA ILE A 178 7.74 -1.52 25.25
C ILE A 178 7.37 -0.71 24.00
N ASP A 179 6.20 -0.93 23.41
CA ASP A 179 5.72 -0.14 22.26
C ASP A 179 5.54 1.33 22.64
N ALA A 180 4.92 1.65 23.76
CA ALA A 180 4.80 3.03 24.24
C ALA A 180 6.17 3.72 24.36
N VAL A 181 7.18 3.01 24.88
CA VAL A 181 8.56 3.51 24.95
C VAL A 181 9.17 3.71 23.56
N THR A 182 8.87 2.84 22.57
CA THR A 182 9.35 3.07 21.19
C THR A 182 8.81 4.36 20.61
N PHE A 183 7.53 4.72 20.86
CA PHE A 183 6.97 5.99 20.42
C PHE A 183 7.61 7.20 21.13
N VAL A 184 7.86 7.09 22.44
CA VAL A 184 8.60 8.15 23.16
C VAL A 184 9.99 8.33 22.58
N ALA A 185 10.72 7.24 22.37
CA ALA A 185 12.06 7.27 21.78
C ALA A 185 12.03 7.84 20.32
N SER A 186 11.04 7.45 19.52
CA SER A 186 10.81 7.99 18.18
C SER A 186 10.59 9.51 18.21
N GLY A 187 9.67 9.98 19.05
CA GLY A 187 9.38 11.41 19.23
C GLY A 187 10.61 12.21 19.69
N LEU A 188 11.42 11.67 20.62
CA LEU A 188 12.66 12.28 21.07
C LEU A 188 13.70 12.34 19.93
N LEU A 189 13.89 11.27 19.19
CA LEU A 189 14.80 11.23 18.05
C LEU A 189 14.44 12.27 17.00
N ILE A 190 13.16 12.39 16.66
CA ILE A 190 12.66 13.41 15.74
C ILE A 190 12.85 14.80 16.35
N GLY A 191 12.44 14.96 17.61
CA GLY A 191 12.51 16.21 18.32
C GLY A 191 13.93 16.79 18.46
N LEU A 192 14.92 15.95 18.68
CA LEU A 192 16.32 16.33 18.88
C LEU A 192 17.13 16.25 17.57
N GLY A 193 16.79 15.28 16.70
CA GLY A 193 17.60 14.94 15.53
C GLY A 193 17.19 15.62 14.22
N THR A 194 16.02 16.29 14.16
CA THR A 194 15.57 16.97 12.95
C THR A 194 15.46 18.49 13.16
N ARG A 195 15.80 19.27 12.13
CA ARG A 195 15.67 20.73 12.18
C ARG A 195 14.21 21.15 12.04
N ALA A 196 13.82 22.17 12.78
CA ALA A 196 12.51 22.80 12.61
C ALA A 196 12.44 23.48 11.23
N ARG A 197 11.43 23.11 10.44
CA ARG A 197 11.14 23.73 9.15
C ARG A 197 9.73 24.33 9.21
N PRO A 198 9.50 25.51 8.63
CA PRO A 198 8.18 26.11 8.61
C PRO A 198 7.16 25.16 7.95
N ALA A 199 5.89 25.36 8.27
CA ALA A 199 4.80 24.72 7.56
C ALA A 199 4.89 25.02 6.07
N ALA A 200 4.48 24.08 5.20
CA ALA A 200 4.30 24.39 3.79
C ALA A 200 3.27 25.53 3.65
N ALA A 201 3.46 26.40 2.65
CA ALA A 201 2.40 27.35 2.30
C ALA A 201 1.10 26.57 2.09
N ALA A 202 0.02 27.02 2.73
CA ALA A 202 -1.28 26.35 2.62
C ALA A 202 -1.62 26.17 1.13
N PRO A 203 -2.12 24.98 0.71
CA PRO A 203 -2.56 24.79 -0.66
C PRO A 203 -3.55 25.91 -1.02
N ALA A 204 -3.40 26.47 -2.23
CA ALA A 204 -4.27 27.55 -2.69
C ALA A 204 -5.73 27.15 -2.51
N ALA A 205 -6.50 27.99 -1.83
CA ALA A 205 -7.93 27.82 -1.61
C ALA A 205 -8.62 27.71 -2.97
N GLY A 206 -9.05 26.51 -3.36
CA GLY A 206 -9.68 26.28 -4.68
C GLY A 206 -9.98 24.82 -4.97
N GLN A 207 -9.41 23.88 -4.20
CA GLN A 207 -9.72 22.47 -4.39
C GLN A 207 -10.99 22.12 -3.59
N GLY A 208 -12.06 21.73 -4.30
CA GLY A 208 -13.36 21.36 -3.74
C GLY A 208 -13.29 20.40 -2.55
N SER A 209 -14.39 20.17 -1.86
CA SER A 209 -14.45 19.36 -0.64
C SER A 209 -13.78 17.98 -0.84
N PRO A 210 -13.15 17.39 0.20
CA PRO A 210 -12.55 16.05 0.14
C PRO A 210 -13.52 15.00 -0.41
N LEU A 211 -14.81 15.10 -0.07
CA LEU A 211 -15.87 14.23 -0.55
C LEU A 211 -16.12 14.40 -2.05
N ALA A 212 -16.10 15.64 -2.57
CA ALA A 212 -16.25 15.89 -4.01
C ALA A 212 -15.07 15.31 -4.81
N ARG A 213 -13.85 15.42 -4.27
CA ARG A 213 -12.64 14.81 -4.87
C ARG A 213 -12.74 13.29 -4.86
N ALA A 214 -13.16 12.69 -3.76
CA ALA A 214 -13.38 11.24 -3.66
C ALA A 214 -14.45 10.77 -4.65
N ALA A 215 -15.58 11.47 -4.77
CA ALA A 215 -16.65 11.15 -5.72
C ALA A 215 -16.18 11.25 -7.18
N ALA A 216 -15.37 12.25 -7.52
CA ALA A 216 -14.78 12.38 -8.85
C ALA A 216 -13.80 11.24 -9.17
N GLY A 217 -12.97 10.84 -8.19
CA GLY A 217 -12.07 9.69 -8.32
C GLY A 217 -12.82 8.37 -8.48
N LEU A 218 -13.90 8.16 -7.72
CA LEU A 218 -14.78 7.00 -7.88
C LEU A 218 -15.38 6.94 -9.30
N ARG A 219 -15.91 8.06 -9.82
CA ARG A 219 -16.44 8.11 -11.18
C ARG A 219 -15.37 7.81 -12.23
N LEU A 220 -14.16 8.33 -12.04
CA LEU A 220 -13.03 8.06 -12.94
C LEU A 220 -12.71 6.57 -12.99
N VAL A 221 -12.51 5.95 -11.82
CA VAL A 221 -12.08 4.55 -11.71
C VAL A 221 -13.17 3.58 -12.13
N PHE A 222 -14.41 3.79 -11.66
CA PHE A 222 -15.52 2.86 -11.91
C PHE A 222 -16.26 3.16 -13.21
N GLY A 223 -16.08 4.34 -13.82
CA GLY A 223 -16.60 4.68 -15.15
C GLY A 223 -15.85 3.98 -16.27
N ASP A 224 -14.55 3.75 -16.12
CA ASP A 224 -13.74 3.02 -17.10
C ASP A 224 -13.72 1.52 -16.79
N ARG A 225 -14.07 0.68 -17.78
CA ARG A 225 -14.11 -0.79 -17.61
C ARG A 225 -12.76 -1.39 -17.31
N ALA A 226 -11.67 -0.85 -17.89
CA ALA A 226 -10.33 -1.36 -17.69
C ALA A 226 -9.80 -0.97 -16.31
N LEU A 227 -9.94 0.29 -15.91
CA LEU A 227 -9.55 0.78 -14.59
C LEU A 227 -10.32 0.05 -13.48
N ARG A 228 -11.64 -0.10 -13.64
CA ARG A 228 -12.48 -0.87 -12.71
C ARG A 228 -11.99 -2.29 -12.54
N THR A 229 -11.70 -2.99 -13.66
CA THR A 229 -11.23 -4.38 -13.60
C THR A 229 -9.88 -4.47 -12.90
N LEU A 230 -8.95 -3.56 -13.17
CA LEU A 230 -7.64 -3.50 -12.51
C LEU A 230 -7.78 -3.24 -11.01
N VAL A 231 -8.62 -2.29 -10.62
CA VAL A 231 -8.85 -2.00 -9.19
C VAL A 231 -9.47 -3.20 -8.48
N LEU A 232 -10.46 -3.86 -9.08
CA LEU A 232 -11.06 -5.06 -8.50
C LEU A 232 -10.07 -6.22 -8.43
N LEU A 233 -9.18 -6.40 -9.41
CA LEU A 233 -8.06 -7.34 -9.34
C LEU A 233 -7.08 -6.96 -8.21
N GLY A 234 -6.80 -5.68 -8.03
CA GLY A 234 -6.01 -5.19 -6.90
C GLY A 234 -6.67 -5.50 -5.55
N TRP A 235 -7.98 -5.36 -5.45
CA TRP A 235 -8.72 -5.62 -4.22
C TRP A 235 -8.85 -7.10 -3.87
N LEU A 236 -8.48 -8.04 -4.75
CA LEU A 236 -8.41 -9.47 -4.39
C LEU A 236 -7.42 -9.77 -3.26
N VAL A 237 -6.53 -8.82 -2.92
CA VAL A 237 -5.67 -8.88 -1.72
C VAL A 237 -6.46 -9.22 -0.46
N VAL A 238 -7.70 -8.77 -0.38
CA VAL A 238 -8.64 -9.03 0.71
C VAL A 238 -8.74 -10.52 1.07
N PHE A 239 -8.78 -11.38 0.07
CA PHE A 239 -8.96 -12.81 0.29
C PHE A 239 -7.72 -13.50 0.85
N TYR A 240 -6.51 -13.11 0.43
CA TYR A 240 -5.30 -13.73 0.96
C TYR A 240 -4.81 -13.10 2.27
N THR A 241 -5.39 -11.98 2.68
CA THR A 241 -5.11 -11.37 3.99
C THR A 241 -6.09 -11.86 5.09
N ILE A 242 -7.14 -12.64 4.76
CA ILE A 242 -8.05 -13.24 5.74
C ILE A 242 -7.31 -13.94 6.90
N PRO A 243 -6.24 -14.74 6.66
CA PRO A 243 -5.49 -15.39 7.75
C PRO A 243 -4.94 -14.40 8.77
N GLN A 244 -4.63 -13.15 8.37
CA GLN A 244 -4.13 -12.13 9.28
C GLN A 244 -5.20 -11.66 10.27
N GLY A 245 -6.44 -11.41 9.79
CA GLY A 245 -7.55 -10.95 10.62
C GLY A 245 -7.98 -11.97 11.70
N ILE A 246 -7.78 -13.26 11.43
CA ILE A 246 -8.13 -14.35 12.36
C ILE A 246 -6.90 -15.15 12.81
N ALA A 247 -5.69 -14.54 12.79
CA ALA A 247 -4.44 -15.20 13.13
C ALA A 247 -4.45 -15.73 14.58
N ALA A 248 -4.92 -14.95 15.55
CA ALA A 248 -4.97 -15.36 16.96
C ALA A 248 -5.91 -16.56 17.18
N PRO A 249 -7.18 -16.56 16.74
CA PRO A 249 -8.04 -17.73 16.87
C PRO A 249 -7.55 -18.94 16.08
N TYR A 250 -6.91 -18.75 14.92
CA TYR A 250 -6.31 -19.83 14.14
C TYR A 250 -5.13 -20.48 14.88
N ALA A 251 -4.19 -19.66 15.38
CA ALA A 251 -3.05 -20.12 16.16
C ALA A 251 -3.46 -20.84 17.43
N ALA A 252 -4.48 -20.33 18.15
CA ALA A 252 -4.99 -20.95 19.35
C ALA A 252 -5.59 -22.35 19.09
N ARG A 253 -6.26 -22.54 17.95
CA ARG A 253 -6.80 -23.87 17.54
C ARG A 253 -5.68 -24.88 17.27
N LEU A 254 -4.49 -24.42 16.88
CA LEU A 254 -3.31 -25.26 16.68
C LEU A 254 -2.48 -25.45 17.95
N GLY A 255 -2.92 -24.92 19.11
CA GLY A 255 -2.19 -24.98 20.36
C GLY A 255 -0.94 -24.10 20.42
N GLY A 256 -0.78 -23.15 19.49
CA GLY A 256 0.48 -22.44 19.26
C GLY A 256 0.63 -21.07 19.94
N GLY A 257 -0.38 -20.54 20.58
CA GLY A 257 -0.30 -19.28 21.34
C GLY A 257 0.18 -18.03 20.57
N PRO A 258 0.73 -17.02 21.27
CA PRO A 258 1.14 -15.76 20.67
C PRO A 258 2.28 -15.89 19.64
N VAL A 259 3.24 -16.81 19.84
CA VAL A 259 4.31 -17.07 18.88
C VAL A 259 3.75 -17.53 17.54
N ALA A 260 2.80 -18.49 17.57
CA ALA A 260 2.18 -18.95 16.33
C ALA A 260 1.37 -17.83 15.64
N THR A 261 0.70 -16.97 16.40
CA THR A 261 0.04 -15.77 15.86
C THR A 261 1.03 -14.86 15.14
N GLY A 262 2.16 -14.54 15.79
CA GLY A 262 3.22 -13.74 15.20
C GLY A 262 3.81 -14.38 13.94
N LEU A 263 4.02 -15.70 13.93
CA LEU A 263 4.54 -16.45 12.79
C LEU A 263 3.56 -16.45 11.60
N VAL A 264 2.25 -16.58 11.83
CA VAL A 264 1.24 -16.46 10.77
C VAL A 264 1.32 -15.10 10.09
N LEU A 265 1.42 -14.02 10.86
CA LEU A 265 1.54 -12.66 10.32
C LEU A 265 2.89 -12.47 9.60
N ALA A 266 3.98 -12.89 10.22
CA ALA A 266 5.32 -12.76 9.67
C ALA A 266 5.51 -13.56 8.37
N SER A 267 4.92 -14.75 8.25
CA SER A 267 5.06 -15.63 7.08
C SER A 267 4.49 -15.00 5.81
N THR A 268 3.33 -14.35 5.90
CA THR A 268 2.71 -13.67 4.77
C THR A 268 3.49 -12.43 4.36
N ALA A 269 3.96 -11.65 5.33
CA ALA A 269 4.77 -10.46 5.09
C ALA A 269 6.12 -10.83 4.46
N ALA A 270 6.83 -11.83 5.01
CA ALA A 270 8.10 -12.31 4.49
C ALA A 270 7.99 -12.83 3.05
N ALA A 271 6.97 -13.63 2.79
CA ALA A 271 6.73 -14.16 1.44
C ALA A 271 6.48 -13.03 0.42
N THR A 272 5.69 -12.03 0.77
CA THR A 272 5.44 -10.86 -0.09
C THR A 272 6.72 -10.04 -0.31
N ALA A 273 7.49 -9.79 0.76
CA ALA A 273 8.74 -9.03 0.71
C ALA A 273 9.81 -9.69 -0.17
N ILE A 274 9.81 -11.02 -0.25
CA ILE A 274 10.74 -11.80 -1.08
C ILE A 274 10.19 -11.99 -2.49
N ALA A 275 8.95 -12.40 -2.63
CA ALA A 275 8.38 -12.78 -3.92
C ALA A 275 8.21 -11.59 -4.87
N THR A 276 7.84 -10.40 -4.37
CA THR A 276 7.61 -9.23 -5.22
C THR A 276 8.87 -8.76 -5.95
N PRO A 277 10.03 -8.55 -5.31
CA PRO A 277 11.26 -8.20 -6.02
C PRO A 277 11.78 -9.33 -6.92
N LEU A 278 11.66 -10.60 -6.51
CA LEU A 278 12.01 -11.72 -7.37
C LEU A 278 11.14 -11.76 -8.63
N PHE A 279 9.84 -11.61 -8.49
CA PHE A 279 8.91 -11.52 -9.63
C PHE A 279 9.25 -10.33 -10.54
N SER A 280 9.60 -9.20 -9.93
CA SER A 280 10.05 -8.01 -10.65
C SER A 280 11.38 -8.22 -11.40
N ARG A 281 12.30 -8.98 -10.85
CA ARG A 281 13.64 -9.20 -11.41
C ARG A 281 13.64 -10.25 -12.51
N PHE A 282 12.91 -11.36 -12.33
CA PHE A 282 13.02 -12.54 -13.18
C PHE A 282 11.89 -12.67 -14.21
N VAL A 283 10.77 -11.98 -14.03
CA VAL A 283 9.63 -12.07 -14.97
C VAL A 283 9.57 -10.80 -15.83
N SER A 284 9.62 -10.98 -17.15
CA SER A 284 9.55 -9.88 -18.11
C SER A 284 8.19 -9.14 -18.01
N PRO A 285 8.12 -7.83 -18.31
CA PRO A 285 6.89 -7.04 -18.22
C PRO A 285 5.69 -7.64 -18.96
N ARG A 286 5.91 -8.19 -20.16
CA ARG A 286 4.87 -8.87 -20.95
C ARG A 286 4.33 -10.11 -20.23
N ARG A 287 5.22 -10.95 -19.68
CA ARG A 287 4.82 -12.15 -18.92
C ARG A 287 4.12 -11.82 -17.61
N ARG A 288 4.46 -10.69 -16.96
CA ARG A 288 3.77 -10.26 -15.73
C ARG A 288 2.28 -10.03 -15.99
N LEU A 289 1.92 -9.40 -17.11
CA LEU A 289 0.51 -9.16 -17.49
C LEU A 289 -0.23 -10.47 -17.80
N THR A 290 0.44 -11.45 -18.45
CA THR A 290 -0.19 -12.77 -18.73
C THR A 290 -0.35 -13.62 -17.48
N LEU A 291 0.58 -13.52 -16.52
CA LEU A 291 0.56 -14.25 -15.26
C LEU A 291 -0.36 -13.61 -14.19
N MET A 292 -0.80 -12.38 -14.39
CA MET A 292 -1.63 -11.64 -13.43
C MET A 292 -2.87 -12.44 -12.98
N GLY A 293 -3.62 -12.98 -13.93
CA GLY A 293 -4.82 -13.78 -13.63
C GLY A 293 -4.51 -15.14 -13.00
N PRO A 294 -3.65 -15.96 -13.58
CA PRO A 294 -3.25 -17.24 -13.00
C PRO A 294 -2.71 -17.12 -11.57
N LEU A 295 -1.85 -16.12 -11.29
CA LEU A 295 -1.32 -15.91 -9.95
C LEU A 295 -2.40 -15.44 -8.97
N ALA A 296 -3.31 -14.53 -9.40
CA ALA A 296 -4.43 -14.12 -8.58
C ALA A 296 -5.34 -15.32 -8.21
N ALA A 297 -5.60 -16.23 -9.14
CA ALA A 297 -6.35 -17.46 -8.86
C ALA A 297 -5.56 -18.42 -7.96
N ALA A 298 -4.26 -18.59 -8.21
CA ALA A 298 -3.37 -19.46 -7.42
C ALA A 298 -3.35 -19.05 -5.93
N THR A 299 -3.39 -17.74 -5.65
CA THR A 299 -3.51 -17.22 -4.28
C THR A 299 -4.70 -17.83 -3.54
N GLY A 300 -5.88 -17.80 -4.15
CA GLY A 300 -7.09 -18.35 -3.55
C GLY A 300 -7.07 -19.88 -3.46
N VAL A 301 -6.67 -20.56 -4.55
CA VAL A 301 -6.58 -22.02 -4.60
C VAL A 301 -5.64 -22.56 -3.51
N THR A 302 -4.49 -21.90 -3.30
CA THR A 302 -3.56 -22.30 -2.24
C THR A 302 -4.19 -22.23 -0.86
N LEU A 303 -5.01 -21.21 -0.58
CA LEU A 303 -5.70 -21.09 0.70
C LEU A 303 -6.79 -22.15 0.92
N VAL A 304 -7.36 -22.72 -0.14
CA VAL A 304 -8.34 -23.83 -0.01
C VAL A 304 -7.71 -25.05 0.69
N LEU A 305 -6.39 -25.25 0.56
CA LEU A 305 -5.67 -26.35 1.21
C LEU A 305 -5.78 -26.30 2.76
N THR A 306 -6.11 -25.15 3.34
CA THR A 306 -6.35 -25.05 4.80
C THR A 306 -7.59 -25.86 5.26
N ALA A 307 -8.49 -26.23 4.34
CA ALA A 307 -9.61 -27.14 4.61
C ALA A 307 -9.14 -28.52 5.14
N LEU A 308 -7.93 -28.94 4.77
CA LEU A 308 -7.31 -30.17 5.26
C LEU A 308 -6.86 -30.09 6.72
N ARG A 309 -7.05 -28.93 7.37
CA ARG A 309 -6.68 -28.65 8.77
C ARG A 309 -5.20 -29.00 9.07
N PRO A 310 -4.26 -28.48 8.29
CA PRO A 310 -2.84 -28.79 8.46
C PRO A 310 -2.32 -28.26 9.81
N GLY A 311 -1.23 -28.87 10.30
CA GLY A 311 -0.49 -28.32 11.44
C GLY A 311 0.16 -26.98 11.12
N LEU A 312 0.74 -26.30 12.13
CA LEU A 312 1.28 -24.94 12.02
C LEU A 312 2.28 -24.81 10.88
N ALA A 313 3.30 -25.69 10.80
CA ALA A 313 4.35 -25.61 9.80
C ALA A 313 3.80 -25.63 8.36
N VAL A 314 2.89 -26.55 8.07
CA VAL A 314 2.25 -26.64 6.73
C VAL A 314 1.36 -25.43 6.48
N SER A 315 0.67 -24.92 7.49
CA SER A 315 -0.13 -23.69 7.38
C SER A 315 0.73 -22.49 7.01
N LEU A 316 1.90 -22.32 7.63
CA LEU A 316 2.84 -21.24 7.30
C LEU A 316 3.32 -21.34 5.85
N VAL A 317 3.58 -22.55 5.35
CA VAL A 317 3.95 -22.76 3.93
C VAL A 317 2.78 -22.38 3.01
N ILE A 318 1.55 -22.78 3.33
CA ILE A 318 0.35 -22.43 2.55
C ILE A 318 0.17 -20.90 2.51
N PHE A 319 0.25 -20.22 3.65
CA PHE A 319 0.11 -18.76 3.72
C PHE A 319 1.23 -18.04 2.98
N SER A 320 2.47 -18.53 3.09
CA SER A 320 3.61 -18.00 2.34
C SER A 320 3.42 -18.18 0.83
N ALA A 321 2.98 -19.34 0.38
CA ALA A 321 2.73 -19.60 -1.05
C ALA A 321 1.59 -18.73 -1.60
N ALA A 322 0.51 -18.56 -0.83
CA ALA A 322 -0.58 -17.66 -1.19
C ALA A 322 -0.11 -16.21 -1.29
N ALA A 323 0.66 -15.72 -0.30
CA ALA A 323 1.20 -14.37 -0.28
C ALA A 323 2.24 -14.14 -1.39
N ALA A 324 3.09 -15.12 -1.70
CA ALA A 324 4.04 -15.06 -2.81
C ALA A 324 3.32 -14.95 -4.17
N SER A 325 2.22 -15.68 -4.35
CA SER A 325 1.36 -15.56 -5.53
C SER A 325 0.77 -14.15 -5.65
N GLY A 326 0.63 -13.42 -4.55
CA GLY A 326 0.22 -12.00 -4.48
C GLY A 326 1.15 -11.04 -5.23
N ALA A 327 2.34 -11.47 -5.68
CA ALA A 327 3.24 -10.67 -6.51
C ALA A 327 2.59 -10.18 -7.82
N TYR A 328 1.45 -10.74 -8.25
CA TYR A 328 0.66 -10.24 -9.38
C TYR A 328 0.20 -8.77 -9.18
N GLN A 329 0.10 -8.30 -7.93
CA GLN A 329 -0.23 -6.92 -7.59
C GLN A 329 0.71 -5.91 -8.26
N LEU A 330 1.98 -6.27 -8.45
CA LEU A 330 2.94 -5.45 -9.19
C LEU A 330 2.47 -5.21 -10.63
N ALA A 331 1.98 -6.25 -11.31
CA ALA A 331 1.48 -6.13 -12.67
C ALA A 331 0.19 -5.30 -12.73
N VAL A 332 -0.72 -5.49 -11.75
CA VAL A 332 -1.95 -4.70 -11.63
C VAL A 332 -1.62 -3.22 -11.43
N ASN A 333 -0.74 -2.90 -10.49
CA ASN A 333 -0.35 -1.53 -10.19
C ASN A 333 0.33 -0.86 -11.39
N THR A 334 1.24 -1.57 -12.08
CA THR A 334 1.90 -1.04 -13.28
C THR A 334 0.89 -0.77 -14.40
N ALA A 335 -0.02 -1.72 -14.67
CA ALA A 335 -1.05 -1.56 -15.69
C ALA A 335 -2.04 -0.44 -15.35
N PHE A 336 -2.31 -0.21 -14.07
CA PHE A 336 -3.17 0.87 -13.59
C PHE A 336 -2.51 2.24 -13.79
N VAL A 337 -1.25 2.39 -13.37
CA VAL A 337 -0.49 3.66 -13.51
C VAL A 337 -0.42 4.11 -14.97
N VAL A 338 -0.10 3.19 -15.88
CA VAL A 338 0.02 3.50 -17.32
C VAL A 338 -1.30 3.96 -17.95
N ARG A 339 -2.45 3.54 -17.39
CA ARG A 339 -3.78 3.87 -17.94
C ARG A 339 -4.40 5.14 -17.38
N VAL A 340 -4.01 5.54 -16.18
CA VAL A 340 -4.57 6.73 -15.56
C VAL A 340 -3.87 7.98 -16.10
N PRO A 341 -4.61 9.00 -16.58
CA PRO A 341 -4.05 10.29 -16.98
C PRO A 341 -3.20 10.92 -15.85
N ASP A 342 -2.10 11.55 -16.22
CA ASP A 342 -1.10 12.07 -15.26
C ASP A 342 -1.71 13.09 -14.28
N ASP A 343 -2.59 13.96 -14.77
CA ASP A 343 -3.32 14.97 -14.00
C ASP A 343 -4.27 14.39 -12.95
N ARG A 344 -4.70 13.12 -13.10
CA ARG A 344 -5.65 12.43 -12.22
C ARG A 344 -5.05 11.22 -11.48
N ARG A 345 -3.77 10.94 -11.69
CA ARG A 345 -3.10 9.73 -11.16
C ARG A 345 -3.16 9.66 -9.64
N ALA A 346 -2.87 10.76 -8.95
CA ALA A 346 -2.92 10.81 -7.48
C ALA A 346 -4.34 10.52 -6.96
N GLN A 347 -5.37 11.07 -7.61
CA GLN A 347 -6.77 10.86 -7.23
C GLN A 347 -7.20 9.41 -7.43
N ALA A 348 -6.89 8.81 -8.59
CA ALA A 348 -7.22 7.42 -8.89
C ALA A 348 -6.52 6.44 -7.95
N PHE A 349 -5.22 6.69 -7.67
CA PHE A 349 -4.44 5.89 -6.72
C PHE A 349 -4.99 5.99 -5.29
N GLY A 350 -5.38 7.19 -4.87
CA GLY A 350 -6.02 7.40 -3.56
C GLY A 350 -7.27 6.54 -3.39
N ILE A 351 -8.16 6.51 -4.40
CA ILE A 351 -9.37 5.67 -4.38
C ILE A 351 -9.03 4.18 -4.37
N ALA A 352 -8.09 3.75 -5.21
CA ALA A 352 -7.68 2.35 -5.27
C ALA A 352 -7.12 1.86 -3.92
N SER A 353 -6.22 2.65 -3.31
CA SER A 353 -5.58 2.32 -2.02
C SER A 353 -6.56 2.38 -0.85
N MET A 354 -7.40 3.42 -0.78
CA MET A 354 -8.42 3.57 0.25
C MET A 354 -9.41 2.40 0.22
N GLY A 355 -9.84 2.02 -0.98
CA GLY A 355 -10.74 0.88 -1.16
C GLY A 355 -10.15 -0.45 -0.71
N VAL A 356 -8.85 -0.68 -0.92
CA VAL A 356 -8.16 -1.87 -0.40
C VAL A 356 -8.24 -1.91 1.13
N VAL A 357 -7.91 -0.83 1.82
CA VAL A 357 -7.89 -0.78 3.29
C VAL A 357 -9.29 -1.00 3.86
N VAL A 358 -10.31 -0.34 3.30
CA VAL A 358 -11.71 -0.51 3.72
C VAL A 358 -12.17 -1.94 3.48
N ALA A 359 -11.89 -2.49 2.31
CA ALA A 359 -12.27 -3.86 1.96
C ALA A 359 -11.56 -4.90 2.85
N GLN A 360 -10.28 -4.69 3.17
CA GLN A 360 -9.54 -5.55 4.11
C GLN A 360 -10.14 -5.51 5.51
N GLY A 361 -10.42 -4.31 6.05
CA GLY A 361 -11.06 -4.18 7.35
C GLY A 361 -12.42 -4.88 7.40
N ALA A 362 -13.25 -4.71 6.37
CA ALA A 362 -14.53 -5.40 6.26
C ALA A 362 -14.36 -6.94 6.18
N ALA A 363 -13.37 -7.42 5.42
CA ALA A 363 -13.10 -8.85 5.30
C ALA A 363 -12.58 -9.46 6.60
N PHE A 364 -11.76 -8.74 7.38
CA PHE A 364 -11.33 -9.21 8.69
C PHE A 364 -12.54 -9.40 9.62
N VAL A 365 -13.42 -8.42 9.68
CA VAL A 365 -14.64 -8.49 10.50
C VAL A 365 -15.55 -9.62 10.01
N ALA A 366 -15.77 -9.75 8.70
CA ALA A 366 -16.59 -10.82 8.14
C ALA A 366 -15.98 -12.20 8.40
N ALA A 367 -14.66 -12.35 8.27
CA ALA A 367 -13.97 -13.59 8.58
C ALA A 367 -14.04 -13.94 10.07
N GLY A 368 -13.91 -12.94 10.94
CA GLY A 368 -14.10 -13.11 12.38
C GLY A 368 -15.51 -13.56 12.74
N ALA A 369 -16.54 -12.93 12.15
CA ALA A 369 -17.94 -13.31 12.35
C ALA A 369 -18.21 -14.74 11.85
N ALA A 370 -17.70 -15.12 10.70
CA ALA A 370 -17.82 -16.49 10.19
C ALA A 370 -17.11 -17.50 11.10
N ALA A 371 -15.98 -17.11 11.69
CA ALA A 371 -15.21 -17.98 12.59
C ALA A 371 -15.88 -18.22 13.96
N GLU A 372 -16.94 -17.48 14.30
CA GLU A 372 -17.80 -17.78 15.47
C GLU A 372 -18.61 -19.10 15.26
N VAL A 373 -19.01 -19.36 14.01
CA VAL A 373 -19.89 -20.45 13.66
C VAL A 373 -19.13 -21.67 13.11
N VAL A 374 -18.08 -21.41 12.29
CA VAL A 374 -17.27 -22.48 11.69
C VAL A 374 -15.81 -22.36 12.11
N THR A 375 -14.99 -23.37 11.79
CA THR A 375 -13.58 -23.32 12.19
C THR A 375 -12.82 -22.25 11.41
N PRO A 376 -11.81 -21.57 12.02
CA PRO A 376 -10.98 -20.59 11.32
C PRO A 376 -10.35 -21.13 10.02
N ALA A 377 -9.95 -22.42 10.01
CA ALA A 377 -9.42 -23.07 8.81
C ALA A 377 -10.45 -23.13 7.67
N SER A 378 -11.71 -23.43 8.00
CA SER A 378 -12.81 -23.45 7.01
C SER A 378 -13.11 -22.04 6.47
N VAL A 379 -13.04 -21.00 7.32
CA VAL A 379 -13.22 -19.61 6.90
C VAL A 379 -12.14 -19.21 5.89
N ILE A 380 -10.87 -19.53 6.19
CA ILE A 380 -9.74 -19.24 5.29
C ILE A 380 -9.92 -19.98 3.96
N ALA A 381 -10.28 -21.27 4.01
CA ALA A 381 -10.49 -22.08 2.82
C ALA A 381 -11.66 -21.56 1.96
N ALA A 382 -12.78 -21.20 2.58
CA ALA A 382 -13.94 -20.63 1.88
C ALA A 382 -13.59 -19.28 1.24
N GLY A 383 -12.93 -18.40 1.99
CA GLY A 383 -12.43 -17.12 1.49
C GLY A 383 -11.48 -17.29 0.31
N GLY A 384 -10.56 -18.26 0.40
CA GLY A 384 -9.68 -18.65 -0.70
C GLY A 384 -10.43 -19.11 -1.93
N GLY A 385 -11.42 -20.00 -1.76
CA GLY A 385 -12.29 -20.49 -2.84
C GLY A 385 -13.06 -19.37 -3.54
N ILE A 386 -13.71 -18.50 -2.76
CA ILE A 386 -14.42 -17.32 -3.29
C ILE A 386 -13.43 -16.42 -4.05
N GLY A 387 -12.26 -16.14 -3.45
CA GLY A 387 -11.22 -15.34 -4.06
C GLY A 387 -10.74 -15.90 -5.39
N ALA A 388 -10.53 -17.21 -5.48
CA ALA A 388 -10.14 -17.90 -6.72
C ALA A 388 -11.21 -17.76 -7.82
N VAL A 389 -12.48 -17.97 -7.49
CA VAL A 389 -13.60 -17.81 -8.45
C VAL A 389 -13.67 -16.37 -8.95
N VAL A 390 -13.60 -15.38 -8.04
CA VAL A 390 -13.62 -13.95 -8.40
C VAL A 390 -12.40 -13.60 -9.26
N ALA A 391 -11.21 -14.12 -8.91
CA ALA A 391 -10.00 -13.90 -9.70
C ALA A 391 -10.12 -14.43 -11.14
N VAL A 392 -10.68 -15.62 -11.32
CA VAL A 392 -10.94 -16.21 -12.65
C VAL A 392 -11.93 -15.34 -13.42
N ALA A 393 -13.05 -14.93 -12.80
CA ALA A 393 -14.05 -14.07 -13.42
C ALA A 393 -13.47 -12.72 -13.87
N LEU A 394 -12.71 -12.05 -12.98
CA LEU A 394 -12.06 -10.78 -13.29
C LEU A 394 -10.98 -10.92 -14.37
N THR A 395 -10.23 -12.03 -14.38
CA THR A 395 -9.26 -12.32 -15.42
C THR A 395 -9.94 -12.48 -16.78
N PHE A 396 -11.09 -13.12 -16.81
CA PHE A 396 -11.87 -13.26 -18.04
C PHE A 396 -12.42 -11.92 -18.53
N CYS A 397 -12.92 -11.09 -17.61
CA CYS A 397 -13.32 -9.71 -17.91
C CYS A 397 -12.14 -8.89 -18.45
N TRP A 398 -10.96 -9.00 -17.83
CA TRP A 398 -9.75 -8.34 -18.28
C TRP A 398 -9.36 -8.72 -19.70
N ARG A 399 -9.34 -10.03 -19.99
CA ARG A 399 -9.04 -10.54 -21.35
C ARG A 399 -10.02 -10.00 -22.38
N ARG A 400 -11.31 -9.89 -22.06
CA ARG A 400 -12.34 -9.31 -22.96
C ARG A 400 -12.13 -7.81 -23.20
N VAL A 401 -11.73 -7.08 -22.18
CA VAL A 401 -11.42 -5.64 -22.28
C VAL A 401 -10.19 -5.40 -23.14
N MET A 402 -9.18 -6.28 -23.03
CA MET A 402 -7.92 -6.20 -23.79
C MET A 402 -7.99 -6.82 -25.19
N SER A 403 -9.03 -7.60 -25.49
CA SER A 403 -9.21 -8.15 -26.83
C SER A 403 -9.49 -7.01 -27.80
N PRO A 404 -8.71 -6.86 -28.90
CA PRO A 404 -8.98 -5.86 -29.92
C PRO A 404 -10.41 -6.08 -30.43
N ARG A 405 -11.26 -5.05 -30.35
CA ARG A 405 -12.55 -5.07 -31.06
C ARG A 405 -12.22 -5.26 -32.53
N ARG A 406 -12.54 -6.41 -33.11
CA ARG A 406 -12.54 -6.58 -34.57
C ARG A 406 -13.52 -5.58 -35.14
N LEU A 407 -13.02 -4.49 -35.68
CA LEU A 407 -13.83 -3.64 -36.56
C LEU A 407 -14.15 -4.48 -37.80
N PRO A 408 -15.40 -4.44 -38.31
CA PRO A 408 -15.72 -5.10 -39.56
C PRO A 408 -14.80 -4.55 -40.66
N GLY A 409 -13.90 -5.38 -41.21
CA GLY A 409 -13.01 -5.02 -42.31
C GLY A 409 -11.59 -4.55 -41.96
N GLY A 410 -11.20 -4.48 -40.68
CA GLY A 410 -9.87 -4.02 -40.28
C GLY A 410 -8.92 -5.15 -39.84
N ARG A 411 -7.66 -5.10 -40.26
CA ARG A 411 -6.58 -5.94 -39.70
C ARG A 411 -6.49 -5.66 -38.19
N PRO A 412 -6.24 -6.69 -37.34
CA PRO A 412 -6.08 -6.45 -35.92
C PRO A 412 -4.92 -5.50 -35.71
N ALA A 413 -5.15 -4.38 -35.00
CA ALA A 413 -4.08 -3.55 -34.51
C ALA A 413 -3.24 -4.42 -33.54
N ARG A 414 -2.06 -4.83 -34.00
CA ARG A 414 -1.07 -5.46 -33.13
C ARG A 414 -0.63 -4.41 -32.11
N TRP A 415 -0.98 -4.61 -30.88
CA TRP A 415 -0.32 -3.88 -29.81
C TRP A 415 1.14 -4.35 -29.76
N GLU A 416 2.03 -3.55 -30.29
CA GLU A 416 3.46 -3.70 -30.04
C GLU A 416 3.80 -2.70 -28.91
N PRO A 417 4.35 -3.16 -27.78
CA PRO A 417 4.94 -2.24 -26.83
C PRO A 417 6.06 -1.51 -27.59
N ALA A 418 6.11 -0.22 -27.44
CA ALA A 418 7.20 0.59 -27.96
C ALA A 418 8.52 -0.08 -27.60
N GLY A 419 9.34 -0.36 -28.60
CA GLY A 419 10.71 -0.76 -28.39
C GLY A 419 11.44 0.33 -27.58
N PRO A 420 12.59 0.04 -27.01
CA PRO A 420 13.40 1.07 -26.39
C PRO A 420 13.58 2.21 -27.42
N PRO A 421 13.51 3.48 -26.97
CA PRO A 421 13.67 4.61 -27.86
C PRO A 421 14.98 4.45 -28.64
N PRO A 422 15.05 4.88 -29.92
CA PRO A 422 16.26 4.84 -30.70
C PRO A 422 17.44 5.47 -29.94
N ALA A 423 18.61 4.92 -30.08
CA ALA A 423 19.82 5.37 -29.36
C ALA A 423 20.09 6.88 -29.56
N GLU A 424 19.68 7.45 -30.69
CA GLU A 424 19.77 8.87 -31.00
C GLU A 424 18.87 9.75 -30.10
N VAL A 425 17.68 9.26 -29.72
CA VAL A 425 16.75 9.96 -28.83
C VAL A 425 17.24 9.91 -27.38
N MET A 426 17.90 8.81 -27.00
CA MET A 426 18.54 8.70 -25.68
C MET A 426 19.78 9.61 -25.56
N ALA A 427 20.49 9.87 -26.66
CA ALA A 427 21.65 10.73 -26.68
C ALA A 427 21.31 12.24 -26.71
N SER A 428 20.13 12.63 -27.18
CA SER A 428 19.69 14.03 -27.33
C SER A 428 19.01 14.62 -26.11
N GLY A 429 18.74 13.84 -25.05
CA GLY A 429 18.02 14.31 -23.85
C GLY A 429 16.52 14.59 -24.05
N SER A 430 15.96 14.30 -25.24
CA SER A 430 14.55 14.54 -25.60
C SER A 430 13.62 13.35 -25.31
N ALA A 431 14.04 12.45 -24.41
CA ALA A 431 13.24 11.30 -24.01
C ALA A 431 11.84 11.70 -23.47
N ASP A 432 11.74 12.85 -22.79
CA ASP A 432 10.47 13.38 -22.30
C ASP A 432 9.54 13.89 -23.42
N GLU A 433 10.10 14.35 -24.53
CA GLU A 433 9.35 14.80 -25.71
C GLU A 433 8.86 13.60 -26.53
N TYR A 434 9.70 12.60 -26.70
CA TYR A 434 9.33 11.32 -27.33
C TYR A 434 8.22 10.60 -26.56
N LEU A 435 8.27 10.59 -25.22
CA LEU A 435 7.24 10.03 -24.37
C LEU A 435 5.94 10.86 -24.39
N ARG A 436 6.00 12.17 -24.59
CA ARG A 436 4.83 13.04 -24.74
C ARG A 436 4.10 12.80 -26.06
N ASP A 437 4.81 12.69 -27.16
CA ASP A 437 4.22 12.41 -28.49
C ASP A 437 3.61 11.03 -28.54
N PHE A 438 4.27 10.03 -27.94
CA PHE A 438 3.76 8.67 -27.84
C PHE A 438 2.46 8.59 -27.01
N THR A 439 2.34 9.38 -25.93
CA THR A 439 1.14 9.44 -25.09
C THR A 439 0.01 10.27 -25.71
N ALA A 440 0.30 11.17 -26.64
CA ALA A 440 -0.70 12.00 -27.32
C ALA A 440 -1.44 11.24 -28.43
N GLU A 441 -0.74 10.36 -29.15
CA GLU A 441 -1.33 9.59 -30.27
C GLU A 441 -2.18 8.39 -29.83
N GLU A 442 -1.90 7.79 -28.67
CA GLU A 442 -2.64 6.65 -28.13
C GLU A 442 -3.90 6.97 -27.33
N ARG A 443 -4.15 8.26 -27.02
CA ARG A 443 -5.21 8.64 -26.05
C ARG A 443 -6.64 8.52 -26.50
N TYR A 444 -6.97 8.48 -27.83
CA TYR A 444 -8.36 8.27 -28.28
C TYR A 444 -8.41 7.75 -29.72
N PRO A 445 -9.05 6.61 -29.98
CA PRO A 445 -9.58 6.36 -31.33
C PRO A 445 -10.72 7.34 -31.53
N ARG A 446 -10.52 8.30 -32.42
CA ARG A 446 -11.56 9.23 -32.85
C ARG A 446 -12.72 8.41 -33.43
N THR A 447 -13.86 8.43 -32.75
CA THR A 447 -15.13 8.06 -33.32
C THR A 447 -15.42 9.05 -34.46
N GLY A 448 -15.41 8.53 -35.68
CA GLY A 448 -15.71 9.34 -36.86
C GLY A 448 -17.16 9.83 -36.84
N THR A 449 -17.31 11.11 -36.99
CA THR A 449 -18.28 11.85 -37.80
C THR A 449 -17.98 13.32 -37.56
N GLY A 450 -17.49 14.00 -38.60
CA GLY A 450 -17.27 15.44 -38.57
C GLY A 450 -16.26 15.89 -39.60
N LEU A 451 -16.78 16.42 -40.70
CA LEU A 451 -16.10 17.01 -41.85
C LEU A 451 -14.77 17.74 -41.49
N LEU A 452 -13.71 17.30 -42.11
CA LEU A 452 -12.43 18.00 -42.14
C LEU A 452 -12.51 19.17 -43.14
N THR A 453 -12.63 20.39 -42.65
CA THR A 453 -12.16 21.57 -43.40
C THR A 453 -10.69 21.77 -43.04
N ARG A 454 -9.81 21.60 -44.03
CA ARG A 454 -8.42 22.00 -43.97
C ARG A 454 -8.32 23.52 -43.82
N PRO A 455 -7.53 24.08 -42.88
CA PRO A 455 -7.08 25.45 -42.97
C PRO A 455 -5.94 25.51 -44.01
N GLY A 456 -6.12 26.42 -44.97
CA GLY A 456 -5.18 26.64 -46.06
C GLY A 456 -3.81 27.18 -45.57
N ARG A 457 -2.84 26.89 -46.39
CA ARG A 457 -1.55 27.57 -46.38
C ARG A 457 -1.79 29.05 -46.71
N GLU A 458 -1.57 29.96 -45.78
CA GLU A 458 -1.29 31.35 -46.09
C GLU A 458 0.20 31.56 -46.21
N THR A 459 0.58 31.90 -47.45
CA THR A 459 1.88 32.40 -47.86
C THR A 459 2.16 33.73 -47.20
N VAL A 460 3.35 33.81 -46.59
CA VAL A 460 3.98 35.06 -46.19
C VAL A 460 4.29 35.85 -47.46
N LEU A 461 3.70 37.01 -47.62
CA LEU A 461 4.19 38.05 -48.51
C LEU A 461 4.33 39.36 -47.74
N GLU A 462 5.52 39.88 -47.88
CA GLU A 462 6.05 41.15 -47.44
C GLU A 462 5.07 42.33 -47.55
N ARG A 463 5.06 43.22 -46.58
CA ARG A 463 4.95 44.67 -46.85
C ARG A 463 5.79 45.48 -45.87
N ASN A 464 6.92 45.94 -46.40
CA ASN A 464 7.59 47.14 -45.95
C ASN A 464 6.70 48.37 -46.18
N GLY A 465 6.82 49.36 -45.34
CA GLY A 465 6.33 50.71 -45.63
C GLY A 465 6.18 51.57 -44.40
N LEU A 466 7.18 52.36 -44.15
CA LEU A 466 7.26 53.60 -43.39
C LEU A 466 6.33 54.69 -44.01
N PRO A 467 6.09 55.85 -43.38
CA PRO A 467 6.87 56.53 -42.32
C PRO A 467 6.26 56.49 -40.92
#